data_3324eb2b53a75c205a7954d405e7a51c
#
_entry.id   3324eb2b53a75c205a7954d405e7a51c
#
_cell.length_a   1.000
_cell.length_b   1.000
_cell.length_c   1.000
_cell.angle_alpha   90.00
_cell.angle_beta   90.00
_cell.angle_gamma   90.00
#
_symmetry.space_group_name_H-M   'P 1'
#
loop_
_entity.id
_entity.type
_entity.pdbx_description
1 polymer ?
#
loop_
_entity_poly.entity_id
_entity_poly.type
_entity_poly.pdbx_seq_one_letter_code
_entity_poly.pdbx_strand_id
1 'polypeptide(L)'
;MADRPEPDGRLAPAARALWTLEILGGGLFMVLIVFLVATPIRRHDGLAHTIATIGPWLLLAGVLVAAVVVPALRLSRWRWHLDDDELDLRHGTITEIRTIVPVARIQHVDIRRSLWAQIVGVAAVVVHTAAGTTEIPALTDAVAADVRDRLAGLIRTPDDD
;
A
#
# COMPACT_ATOMS: atom_id res chain seq x y z
N MET A 1 -24.53 -17.72 9.86
CA MET A 1 -23.39 -16.89 9.44
C MET A 1 -23.56 -15.59 10.23
N ALA A 2 -22.82 -15.44 11.34
CA ALA A 2 -22.97 -14.28 12.21
C ALA A 2 -22.67 -13.03 11.41
N ASP A 3 -23.52 -12.03 11.55
CA ASP A 3 -23.37 -10.69 10.96
C ASP A 3 -22.15 -10.04 11.62
N ARG A 4 -20.97 -10.24 10.99
CA ARG A 4 -19.74 -9.61 11.47
C ARG A 4 -19.80 -8.13 11.14
N PRO A 5 -19.44 -7.26 12.08
CA PRO A 5 -19.39 -5.84 11.82
C PRO A 5 -18.48 -5.57 10.60
N GLU A 6 -18.91 -4.66 9.73
CA GLU A 6 -18.05 -4.21 8.63
C GLU A 6 -16.85 -3.44 9.19
N PRO A 7 -15.63 -3.66 8.63
CA PRO A 7 -14.45 -2.91 9.05
C PRO A 7 -14.67 -1.41 8.88
N ASP A 8 -14.56 -0.66 9.97
CA ASP A 8 -14.83 0.79 10.03
C ASP A 8 -13.56 1.65 10.05
N GLY A 9 -12.42 1.06 10.40
CA GLY A 9 -11.12 1.70 10.41
C GLY A 9 -10.69 2.14 9.01
N ARG A 10 -10.24 3.39 8.89
CA ARG A 10 -9.77 3.98 7.63
C ARG A 10 -8.29 4.29 7.71
N LEU A 11 -7.63 4.31 6.57
CA LEU A 11 -6.26 4.79 6.46
C LEU A 11 -6.18 6.30 6.62
N ALA A 12 -5.00 6.82 6.94
CA ALA A 12 -4.77 8.25 6.99
C ALA A 12 -5.04 8.90 5.62
N PRO A 13 -5.63 10.10 5.55
CA PRO A 13 -5.78 10.83 4.29
C PRO A 13 -4.45 11.02 3.53
N ALA A 14 -3.35 11.11 4.28
CA ALA A 14 -1.99 11.19 3.77
C ALA A 14 -1.53 9.93 3.00
N ALA A 15 -2.22 8.79 3.12
CA ALA A 15 -2.00 7.60 2.30
C ALA A 15 -2.07 7.90 0.79
N ARG A 16 -2.94 8.83 0.40
CA ARG A 16 -3.04 9.27 -1.00
C ARG A 16 -1.74 9.90 -1.47
N ALA A 17 -1.16 10.80 -0.67
CA ALA A 17 0.12 11.44 -0.99
C ALA A 17 1.26 10.42 -1.04
N LEU A 18 1.31 9.47 -0.08
CA LEU A 18 2.30 8.39 -0.07
C LEU A 18 2.29 7.63 -1.40
N TRP A 19 1.15 7.07 -1.78
CA TRP A 19 1.06 6.26 -3.00
C TRP A 19 1.24 7.07 -4.28
N THR A 20 0.84 8.36 -4.28
CA THR A 20 1.13 9.27 -5.39
C THR A 20 2.65 9.45 -5.55
N LEU A 21 3.39 9.69 -4.46
CA LEU A 21 4.84 9.86 -4.49
C LEU A 21 5.57 8.57 -4.91
N GLU A 22 5.11 7.42 -4.45
CA GLU A 22 5.66 6.10 -4.85
C GLU A 22 5.49 5.85 -6.35
N ILE A 23 4.27 6.11 -6.89
CA ILE A 23 3.98 5.95 -8.33
C ILE A 23 4.78 6.95 -9.16
N LEU A 24 4.85 8.22 -8.73
CA LEU A 24 5.63 9.24 -9.45
C LEU A 24 7.13 8.92 -9.40
N GLY A 25 7.68 8.55 -8.25
CA GLY A 25 9.10 8.21 -8.11
C GLY A 25 9.51 7.05 -9.00
N GLY A 26 8.81 5.92 -8.91
CA GLY A 26 9.08 4.74 -9.73
C GLY A 26 8.72 4.96 -11.21
N GLY A 27 7.58 5.60 -11.47
CA GLY A 27 7.10 5.84 -12.82
C GLY A 27 7.98 6.82 -13.61
N LEU A 28 8.38 7.95 -13.02
CA LEU A 28 9.28 8.91 -13.66
C LEU A 28 10.67 8.33 -13.89
N PHE A 29 11.17 7.52 -12.97
CA PHE A 29 12.41 6.79 -13.17
C PHE A 29 12.31 5.83 -14.38
N MET A 30 11.20 5.10 -14.51
CA MET A 30 10.95 4.23 -15.66
C MET A 30 10.85 5.03 -16.97
N VAL A 31 10.15 6.18 -16.96
CA VAL A 31 10.06 7.07 -18.12
C VAL A 31 11.44 7.55 -18.54
N LEU A 32 12.30 7.91 -17.59
CA LEU A 32 13.68 8.33 -17.86
C LEU A 32 14.47 7.21 -18.54
N ILE A 33 14.41 5.98 -18.03
CA ILE A 33 15.09 4.82 -18.63
C ILE A 33 14.60 4.62 -20.08
N VAL A 34 13.28 4.59 -20.28
CA VAL A 34 12.69 4.41 -21.62
C VAL A 34 13.11 5.52 -22.56
N PHE A 35 13.16 6.76 -22.10
CA PHE A 35 13.63 7.91 -22.88
C PHE A 35 15.08 7.76 -23.29
N LEU A 36 15.98 7.36 -22.38
CA LEU A 36 17.40 7.14 -22.65
C LEU A 36 17.62 6.00 -23.66
N VAL A 37 16.89 4.90 -23.51
CA VAL A 37 16.97 3.76 -24.44
C VAL A 37 16.38 4.09 -25.81
N ALA A 38 15.35 4.93 -25.86
CA ALA A 38 14.72 5.35 -27.12
C ALA A 38 15.59 6.32 -27.95
N THR A 39 16.51 7.09 -27.32
CA THR A 39 17.30 8.10 -28.02
C THR A 39 18.14 7.56 -29.19
N PRO A 40 18.88 6.43 -29.10
CA PRO A 40 19.60 5.89 -30.24
C PRO A 40 18.65 5.35 -31.32
N ILE A 41 17.48 4.81 -30.94
CA ILE A 41 16.50 4.23 -31.88
C ILE A 41 15.84 5.32 -32.75
N ARG A 42 15.71 6.53 -32.24
CA ARG A 42 15.19 7.68 -33.00
C ARG A 42 16.01 8.08 -34.21
N ARG A 43 17.24 7.56 -34.34
CA ARG A 43 18.13 7.80 -35.48
C ARG A 43 17.83 6.90 -36.69
N HIS A 44 16.93 5.91 -36.50
CA HIS A 44 16.50 5.01 -37.56
C HIS A 44 15.15 5.46 -38.10
N ASP A 45 14.90 5.21 -39.37
CA ASP A 45 13.62 5.55 -40.00
C ASP A 45 12.57 4.44 -39.78
N GLY A 46 11.31 4.79 -40.01
CA GLY A 46 10.20 3.85 -39.99
C GLY A 46 9.48 3.71 -38.64
N LEU A 47 8.86 2.57 -38.42
CA LEU A 47 8.01 2.30 -37.27
C LEU A 47 8.78 2.45 -35.94
N ALA A 48 10.04 2.03 -35.91
CA ALA A 48 10.89 2.13 -34.74
C ALA A 48 11.09 3.57 -34.28
N HIS A 49 11.30 4.50 -35.21
CA HIS A 49 11.38 5.93 -34.92
C HIS A 49 10.08 6.46 -34.26
N THR A 50 8.93 6.11 -34.83
CA THR A 50 7.63 6.54 -34.32
C THR A 50 7.41 6.05 -32.88
N ILE A 51 7.66 4.77 -32.61
CA ILE A 51 7.53 4.17 -31.28
C ILE A 51 8.49 4.82 -30.30
N ALA A 52 9.75 5.00 -30.68
CA ALA A 52 10.77 5.62 -29.82
C ALA A 52 10.48 7.10 -29.52
N THR A 53 9.73 7.77 -30.37
CA THR A 53 9.39 9.19 -30.20
C THR A 53 8.12 9.35 -29.34
N ILE A 54 7.08 8.58 -29.59
CA ILE A 54 5.76 8.72 -28.93
C ILE A 54 5.69 7.89 -27.65
N GLY A 55 6.32 6.71 -27.61
CA GLY A 55 6.23 5.77 -26.49
C GLY A 55 6.55 6.37 -25.12
N PRO A 56 7.66 7.09 -24.93
CA PRO A 56 7.97 7.72 -23.64
C PRO A 56 6.91 8.72 -23.17
N TRP A 57 6.27 9.44 -24.08
CA TRP A 57 5.21 10.40 -23.75
C TRP A 57 3.90 9.72 -23.35
N LEU A 58 3.55 8.63 -24.02
CA LEU A 58 2.40 7.81 -23.64
C LEU A 58 2.61 7.18 -22.26
N LEU A 59 3.82 6.69 -22.00
CA LEU A 59 4.19 6.16 -20.69
C LEU A 59 4.09 7.25 -19.60
N LEU A 60 4.61 8.44 -19.87
CA LEU A 60 4.51 9.58 -18.94
C LEU A 60 3.04 9.93 -18.66
N ALA A 61 2.21 10.03 -19.69
CA ALA A 61 0.79 10.29 -19.51
C ALA A 61 0.11 9.20 -18.67
N GLY A 62 0.43 7.92 -18.90
CA GLY A 62 -0.05 6.79 -18.11
C GLY A 62 0.37 6.86 -16.64
N VAL A 63 1.63 7.22 -16.37
CA VAL A 63 2.15 7.42 -15.00
C VAL A 63 1.40 8.55 -14.29
N LEU A 64 1.17 9.68 -14.95
CA LEU A 64 0.45 10.81 -14.36
C LEU A 64 -1.00 10.46 -14.04
N VAL A 65 -1.69 9.79 -14.95
CA VAL A 65 -3.07 9.30 -14.71
C VAL A 65 -3.09 8.30 -13.56
N ALA A 66 -2.18 7.33 -13.55
CA ALA A 66 -2.08 6.33 -12.49
C ALA A 66 -1.80 6.97 -11.12
N ALA A 67 -0.93 7.99 -11.05
CA ALA A 67 -0.60 8.72 -9.83
C ALA A 67 -1.81 9.45 -9.19
N VAL A 68 -2.83 9.76 -9.98
CA VAL A 68 -4.07 10.38 -9.47
C VAL A 68 -5.15 9.32 -9.18
N VAL A 69 -5.37 8.40 -10.10
CA VAL A 69 -6.50 7.46 -10.04
C VAL A 69 -6.25 6.33 -9.03
N VAL A 70 -5.07 5.71 -9.07
CA VAL A 70 -4.79 4.53 -8.25
C VAL A 70 -4.85 4.84 -6.74
N PRO A 71 -4.20 5.91 -6.22
CA PRO A 71 -4.27 6.25 -4.80
C PRO A 71 -5.70 6.55 -4.33
N ALA A 72 -6.49 7.23 -5.16
CA ALA A 72 -7.87 7.56 -4.83
C ALA A 72 -8.74 6.30 -4.70
N LEU A 73 -8.62 5.36 -5.63
CA LEU A 73 -9.33 4.09 -5.59
C LEU A 73 -8.88 3.20 -4.42
N ARG A 74 -7.57 3.12 -4.17
CA ARG A 74 -7.04 2.33 -3.04
C ARG A 74 -7.55 2.87 -1.72
N LEU A 75 -7.46 4.18 -1.49
CA LEU A 75 -7.89 4.82 -0.24
C LEU A 75 -9.39 4.62 0.02
N SER A 76 -10.23 4.71 -1.01
CA SER A 76 -11.67 4.54 -0.86
C SER A 76 -12.11 3.12 -0.51
N ARG A 77 -11.31 2.12 -0.84
CA ARG A 77 -11.65 0.70 -0.68
C ARG A 77 -10.91 0.00 0.45
N TRP A 78 -9.91 0.66 1.05
CA TRP A 78 -9.19 0.10 2.17
C TRP A 78 -9.95 0.30 3.47
N ARG A 79 -10.16 -0.80 4.21
CA ARG A 79 -10.78 -0.81 5.54
C ARG A 79 -10.05 -1.81 6.42
N TRP A 80 -10.01 -1.53 7.70
CA TRP A 80 -9.48 -2.44 8.69
C TRP A 80 -10.30 -2.36 9.98
N HIS A 81 -10.28 -3.43 10.75
CA HIS A 81 -10.89 -3.51 12.07
C HIS A 81 -10.06 -4.41 12.96
N LEU A 82 -9.80 -3.98 14.17
CA LEU A 82 -9.10 -4.76 15.19
C LEU A 82 -10.05 -4.98 16.36
N ASP A 83 -10.40 -6.24 16.57
CA ASP A 83 -11.10 -6.74 17.75
C ASP A 83 -10.12 -7.51 18.67
N ASP A 84 -10.57 -7.93 19.84
CA ASP A 84 -9.75 -8.65 20.82
C ASP A 84 -9.34 -10.04 20.28
N ASP A 85 -10.14 -10.65 19.40
CA ASP A 85 -9.92 -11.98 18.85
C ASP A 85 -9.30 -11.98 17.45
N GLU A 86 -9.58 -10.99 16.62
CA GLU A 86 -9.17 -11.00 15.21
C GLU A 86 -8.85 -9.60 14.65
N LEU A 87 -7.93 -9.58 13.69
CA LEU A 87 -7.65 -8.43 12.82
C LEU A 87 -8.30 -8.71 11.45
N ASP A 88 -9.28 -7.90 11.08
CA ASP A 88 -9.99 -7.97 9.79
C ASP A 88 -9.51 -6.86 8.85
N LEU A 89 -9.03 -7.25 7.68
CA LEU A 89 -8.54 -6.36 6.66
C LEU A 89 -9.33 -6.55 5.37
N ARG A 90 -9.84 -5.47 4.82
CA ARG A 90 -10.54 -5.46 3.54
C ARG A 90 -9.86 -4.48 2.60
N HIS A 91 -9.38 -4.95 1.47
CA HIS A 91 -8.65 -4.15 0.49
C HIS A 91 -8.82 -4.70 -0.92
N GLY A 92 -8.34 -3.94 -1.89
CA GLY A 92 -8.33 -4.32 -3.31
C GLY A 92 -9.02 -3.31 -4.21
N THR A 93 -8.52 -3.17 -5.42
CA THR A 93 -8.99 -2.17 -6.39
C THR A 93 -9.95 -2.78 -7.42
N ILE A 94 -9.61 -3.94 -7.95
CA ILE A 94 -10.41 -4.70 -8.93
C ILE A 94 -11.03 -5.91 -8.24
N THR A 95 -10.20 -6.69 -7.53
CA THR A 95 -10.64 -7.83 -6.74
C THR A 95 -10.65 -7.42 -5.27
N GLU A 96 -11.76 -7.61 -4.59
CA GLU A 96 -11.86 -7.41 -3.16
C GLU A 96 -11.25 -8.61 -2.43
N ILE A 97 -10.32 -8.32 -1.52
CA ILE A 97 -9.66 -9.32 -0.67
C ILE A 97 -10.02 -8.97 0.78
N ARG A 98 -10.56 -9.92 1.50
CA ARG A 98 -10.79 -9.85 2.95
C ARG A 98 -9.86 -10.84 3.63
N THR A 99 -8.98 -10.34 4.48
CA THR A 99 -8.02 -11.14 5.24
C THR A 99 -8.36 -11.04 6.71
N ILE A 100 -8.62 -12.19 7.34
CA ILE A 100 -8.90 -12.30 8.77
C ILE A 100 -7.70 -12.99 9.42
N VAL A 101 -7.08 -12.31 10.37
CA VAL A 101 -5.92 -12.80 11.11
C VAL A 101 -6.32 -12.98 12.58
N PRO A 102 -6.47 -14.22 13.09
CA PRO A 102 -6.68 -14.44 14.51
C PRO A 102 -5.51 -13.91 15.33
N VAL A 103 -5.78 -13.14 16.39
CA VAL A 103 -4.74 -12.55 17.25
C VAL A 103 -3.86 -13.63 17.87
N ALA A 104 -4.43 -14.79 18.26
CA ALA A 104 -3.70 -15.95 18.78
C ALA A 104 -2.63 -16.53 17.82
N ARG A 105 -2.67 -16.19 16.52
CA ARG A 105 -1.69 -16.62 15.51
C ARG A 105 -0.62 -15.59 15.21
N ILE A 106 -0.70 -14.40 15.79
CA ILE A 106 0.29 -13.34 15.60
C ILE A 106 1.53 -13.65 16.44
N GLN A 107 2.70 -13.61 15.82
CA GLN A 107 3.98 -13.88 16.48
C GLN A 107 4.65 -12.60 16.94
N HIS A 108 4.67 -11.57 16.09
CA HIS A 108 5.18 -10.24 16.44
C HIS A 108 4.60 -9.17 15.49
N VAL A 109 4.70 -7.93 15.92
CA VAL A 109 4.18 -6.76 15.23
C VAL A 109 5.27 -5.71 15.13
N ASP A 110 5.51 -5.20 13.90
CA ASP A 110 6.48 -4.17 13.61
C ASP A 110 5.81 -2.90 13.08
N ILE A 111 6.46 -1.76 13.29
CA ILE A 111 6.12 -0.53 12.59
C ILE A 111 7.18 -0.28 11.52
N ARG A 112 6.75 -0.19 10.27
CA ARG A 112 7.62 0.08 9.12
C ARG A 112 7.33 1.46 8.53
N ARG A 113 8.40 2.18 8.19
CA ARG A 113 8.32 3.48 7.50
C ARG A 113 9.25 3.48 6.30
N SER A 114 8.69 3.57 5.10
CA SER A 114 9.47 3.85 3.89
C SER A 114 9.95 5.30 3.88
N LEU A 115 10.89 5.64 3.01
CA LEU A 115 11.35 7.03 2.85
C LEU A 115 10.18 7.98 2.55
N TRP A 116 9.29 7.60 1.66
CA TRP A 116 8.10 8.37 1.31
C TRP A 116 7.12 8.47 2.47
N ALA A 117 6.96 7.40 3.24
CA ALA A 117 6.11 7.38 4.43
C ALA A 117 6.64 8.35 5.51
N GLN A 118 7.96 8.46 5.68
CA GLN A 118 8.57 9.43 6.59
C GLN A 118 8.31 10.88 6.16
N ILE A 119 8.41 11.18 4.85
CA ILE A 119 8.13 12.52 4.31
C ILE A 119 6.67 12.93 4.54
N VAL A 120 5.75 11.98 4.40
CA VAL A 120 4.30 12.24 4.50
C VAL A 120 3.77 12.11 5.93
N GLY A 121 4.57 11.60 6.88
CA GLY A 121 4.20 11.43 8.29
C GLY A 121 3.23 10.27 8.53
N VAL A 122 3.46 9.13 7.88
CA VAL A 122 2.68 7.90 8.06
C VAL A 122 3.57 6.69 8.29
N ALA A 123 2.98 5.63 8.84
CA ALA A 123 3.64 4.35 9.08
C ALA A 123 2.74 3.19 8.67
N ALA A 124 3.33 2.04 8.42
CA ALA A 124 2.63 0.78 8.26
C ALA A 124 2.81 -0.09 9.50
N VAL A 125 1.76 -0.74 9.94
CA VAL A 125 1.82 -1.79 10.97
C VAL A 125 1.90 -3.13 10.25
N VAL A 126 2.98 -3.86 10.50
CA VAL A 126 3.27 -5.16 9.87
C VAL A 126 3.04 -6.25 10.90
N VAL A 127 2.15 -7.17 10.57
CA VAL A 127 1.78 -8.30 11.44
C VAL A 127 2.36 -9.57 10.86
N HIS A 128 3.15 -10.28 11.67
CA HIS A 128 3.80 -11.52 11.30
C HIS A 128 3.10 -12.72 11.94
N THR A 129 2.78 -13.70 11.12
CA THR A 129 2.17 -14.98 11.53
C THR A 129 2.95 -16.15 10.95
N ALA A 130 2.71 -17.36 11.43
CA ALA A 130 3.28 -18.56 10.84
C ALA A 130 2.88 -18.80 9.37
N ALA A 131 1.77 -18.22 8.92
CA ALA A 131 1.26 -18.34 7.55
C ALA A 131 1.81 -17.29 6.59
N GLY A 132 2.44 -16.24 7.12
CA GLY A 132 2.99 -15.12 6.33
C GLY A 132 2.85 -13.78 7.03
N THR A 133 3.06 -12.73 6.25
CA THR A 133 3.05 -11.35 6.73
C THR A 133 1.88 -10.58 6.14
N THR A 134 1.19 -9.80 6.97
CA THR A 134 0.11 -8.91 6.58
C THR A 134 0.40 -7.51 7.08
N GLU A 135 -0.01 -6.46 6.35
CA GLU A 135 0.23 -5.08 6.77
C GLU A 135 -1.01 -4.19 6.68
N ILE A 136 -1.12 -3.25 7.60
CA ILE A 136 -2.03 -2.11 7.55
C ILE A 136 -1.18 -0.91 7.11
N PRO A 137 -1.26 -0.47 5.84
CA PRO A 137 -0.42 0.61 5.34
C PRO A 137 -0.91 1.98 5.79
N ALA A 138 -0.02 2.98 5.76
CA ALA A 138 -0.35 4.39 5.79
C ALA A 138 -1.31 4.82 6.92
N LEU A 139 -1.03 4.40 8.13
CA LEU A 139 -1.63 4.91 9.36
C LEU A 139 -0.88 6.16 9.82
N THR A 140 -1.54 7.07 10.56
CA THR A 140 -0.81 8.11 11.28
C THR A 140 0.07 7.47 12.35
N ASP A 141 1.17 8.13 12.74
CA ASP A 141 2.09 7.60 13.75
C ASP A 141 1.40 7.24 15.06
N ALA A 142 0.44 8.07 15.50
CA ALA A 142 -0.33 7.82 16.72
C ALA A 142 -1.20 6.56 16.61
N VAL A 143 -1.92 6.39 15.48
CA VAL A 143 -2.77 5.21 15.26
C VAL A 143 -1.92 3.96 15.08
N ALA A 144 -0.78 4.05 14.39
CA ALA A 144 0.12 2.92 14.23
C ALA A 144 0.71 2.45 15.57
N ALA A 145 1.05 3.38 16.47
CA ALA A 145 1.51 3.06 17.81
C ALA A 145 0.39 2.41 18.65
N ASP A 146 -0.82 2.96 18.62
CA ASP A 146 -1.98 2.42 19.35
C ASP A 146 -2.31 0.99 18.88
N VAL A 147 -2.41 0.76 17.56
CA VAL A 147 -2.67 -0.58 17.00
C VAL A 147 -1.59 -1.58 17.39
N ARG A 148 -0.31 -1.19 17.31
CA ARG A 148 0.80 -2.03 17.75
C ARG A 148 0.70 -2.39 19.23
N ASP A 149 0.43 -1.40 20.08
CA ASP A 149 0.40 -1.60 21.54
C ASP A 149 -0.80 -2.46 21.98
N ARG A 150 -1.96 -2.27 21.35
CA ARG A 150 -3.12 -3.13 21.53
C ARG A 150 -2.82 -4.58 21.12
N LEU A 151 -2.28 -4.80 19.93
CA LEU A 151 -1.89 -6.13 19.46
C LEU A 151 -0.85 -6.78 20.37
N ALA A 152 0.18 -6.02 20.81
CA ALA A 152 1.20 -6.52 21.72
C ALA A 152 0.62 -6.87 23.12
N GLY A 153 -0.41 -6.15 23.57
CA GLY A 153 -1.14 -6.46 24.79
C GLY A 153 -1.91 -7.78 24.69
N LEU A 154 -2.66 -7.95 23.59
CA LEU A 154 -3.45 -9.14 23.34
C LEU A 154 -2.59 -10.41 23.16
N ILE A 155 -1.41 -10.29 22.55
CA ILE A 155 -0.46 -11.40 22.38
C ILE A 155 0.14 -11.85 23.74
N ARG A 156 0.27 -10.94 24.70
CA ARG A 156 0.89 -11.21 26.02
C ARG A 156 -0.08 -11.76 27.06
N THR A 157 -1.36 -11.76 26.80
CA THR A 157 -2.35 -12.36 27.69
C THR A 157 -2.59 -13.79 27.22
N PRO A 158 -1.81 -14.81 27.64
CA PRO A 158 -2.25 -16.18 27.58
C PRO A 158 -3.42 -16.29 28.55
N ASP A 159 -4.46 -17.05 28.18
CA ASP A 159 -5.48 -17.46 29.13
C ASP A 159 -4.78 -18.18 30.30
N ASP A 160 -4.53 -17.42 31.39
CA ASP A 160 -4.23 -17.98 32.70
C ASP A 160 -5.59 -18.45 33.31
N ASP A 161 -6.05 -19.63 32.88
CA ASP A 161 -7.01 -20.45 33.60
C ASP A 161 -6.61 -21.92 33.50
#